data_32d722dbd2d7580e3bf21d44caca7364
#
_entry.id   32d722dbd2d7580e3bf21d44caca7364
#
_cell.length_a   1.000
_cell.length_b   1.000
_cell.length_c   1.000
_cell.angle_alpha   90.00
_cell.angle_beta   90.00
_cell.angle_gamma   90.00
#
_symmetry.space_group_name_H-M   'P 1'
#
loop_
_entity.id
_entity.type
_entity.pdbx_description
1 polymer ?
#
loop_
_entity_poly.entity_id
_entity_poly.type
_entity_poly.pdbx_seq_one_letter_code
_entity_poly.pdbx_strand_id
1 'polypeptide(L)'
;MKHLALLCLLATCLSLPAAAQTSFKKVLFLGNSITKHGPKADIDWTGNWGMAASAESKDYVHVFTKALAQKQGSTPEIHVKNIADFERAHRGYDFAHKLKEAIDFKADLIVLAIGENVPGLRNADEKAQLQADVTALLKAVQGGRQPTILVRSCFWANKAKDEALLGACKAVNGIHADISTLGKDQSLYGRAEREFKNAGVANHPGDKGMAAIADALMKALAK
;
A
#
# COMPACT_ATOMS: atom_id res chain seq x y z
N MET A 1 -77.46 3.80 9.31
CA MET A 1 -76.21 4.63 9.54
C MET A 1 -75.04 3.70 9.61
N LYS A 2 -74.17 3.71 8.55
CA LYS A 2 -73.03 2.78 8.43
C LYS A 2 -71.83 3.58 8.83
N HIS A 3 -71.09 3.17 9.93
CA HIS A 3 -69.81 3.74 10.34
C HIS A 3 -68.71 3.08 9.57
N LEU A 4 -68.03 3.86 8.73
CA LEU A 4 -66.81 3.46 7.99
C LEU A 4 -65.63 3.79 8.88
N ALA A 5 -64.99 2.76 9.42
CA ALA A 5 -63.74 2.90 10.19
C ALA A 5 -62.55 2.98 9.22
N LEU A 6 -61.86 4.12 9.20
CA LEU A 6 -60.66 4.38 8.41
C LEU A 6 -59.42 3.85 9.19
N LEU A 7 -58.82 2.77 8.74
CA LEU A 7 -57.62 2.18 9.34
C LEU A 7 -56.40 2.90 8.76
N CYS A 8 -55.76 3.81 9.52
CA CYS A 8 -54.50 4.41 9.15
C CYS A 8 -53.33 3.41 9.44
N LEU A 9 -52.75 2.83 8.37
CA LEU A 9 -51.54 2.06 8.49
C LEU A 9 -50.34 3.03 8.64
N LEU A 10 -49.77 3.14 9.84
CA LEU A 10 -48.49 3.79 10.06
C LEU A 10 -47.35 2.87 9.54
N ALA A 11 -46.78 3.19 8.40
CA ALA A 11 -45.57 2.56 7.93
C ALA A 11 -44.39 3.13 8.73
N THR A 12 -43.87 2.38 9.71
CA THR A 12 -42.63 2.69 10.41
C THR A 12 -41.47 2.33 9.49
N CYS A 13 -40.86 3.34 8.85
CA CYS A 13 -39.58 3.19 8.17
C CYS A 13 -38.47 2.89 9.20
N LEU A 14 -38.11 1.63 9.36
CA LEU A 14 -36.89 1.21 10.06
C LEU A 14 -35.70 1.65 9.23
N SER A 15 -35.11 2.80 9.56
CA SER A 15 -33.78 3.18 9.03
C SER A 15 -32.75 2.27 9.66
N LEU A 16 -32.21 1.33 8.86
CA LEU A 16 -31.02 0.54 9.23
C LEU A 16 -29.87 1.52 9.45
N PRO A 17 -29.11 1.39 10.55
CA PRO A 17 -27.93 2.22 10.76
C PRO A 17 -26.98 1.97 9.60
N ALA A 18 -26.62 3.01 8.86
CA ALA A 18 -25.55 2.94 7.88
C ALA A 18 -24.27 2.52 8.63
N ALA A 19 -23.65 1.41 8.22
CA ALA A 19 -22.36 0.99 8.78
C ALA A 19 -21.42 2.20 8.71
N ALA A 20 -20.88 2.61 9.86
CA ALA A 20 -19.97 3.75 9.92
C ALA A 20 -18.80 3.46 8.99
N GLN A 21 -18.67 4.22 7.91
CA GLN A 21 -17.58 4.08 6.96
C GLN A 21 -16.29 4.44 7.69
N THR A 22 -15.34 3.48 7.78
CA THR A 22 -14.05 3.69 8.43
C THR A 22 -13.33 4.85 7.72
N SER A 23 -13.07 5.92 8.46
CA SER A 23 -12.33 7.09 7.96
C SER A 23 -10.90 7.03 8.49
N PHE A 24 -9.93 7.12 7.59
CA PHE A 24 -8.50 7.15 7.92
C PHE A 24 -8.01 8.59 7.91
N LYS A 25 -7.54 9.07 9.07
CA LYS A 25 -6.98 10.43 9.21
C LYS A 25 -5.50 10.49 8.90
N LYS A 26 -4.77 9.39 9.16
CA LYS A 26 -3.32 9.28 8.97
C LYS A 26 -2.97 7.99 8.24
N VAL A 27 -2.30 8.12 7.09
CA VAL A 27 -1.88 6.97 6.28
C VAL A 27 -0.36 6.94 6.17
N LEU A 28 0.24 5.84 6.62
CA LEU A 28 1.67 5.56 6.48
C LEU A 28 1.92 4.67 5.26
N PHE A 29 2.77 5.13 4.36
CA PHE A 29 3.27 4.31 3.25
C PHE A 29 4.73 3.94 3.51
N LEU A 30 4.99 2.65 3.61
CA LEU A 30 6.33 2.07 3.70
C LEU A 30 6.60 1.28 2.43
N GLY A 31 7.65 1.61 1.71
CA GLY A 31 7.96 0.92 0.46
C GLY A 31 9.37 1.17 -0.03
N ASN A 32 9.58 1.01 -1.31
CA ASN A 32 10.86 1.17 -1.97
C ASN A 32 10.81 2.26 -3.06
N SER A 33 11.61 2.14 -4.13
CA SER A 33 11.64 3.10 -5.24
C SER A 33 10.28 3.27 -5.95
N ILE A 34 9.42 2.25 -5.96
CA ILE A 34 8.05 2.36 -6.51
C ILE A 34 7.19 3.28 -5.66
N THR A 35 7.45 3.34 -4.35
CA THR A 35 6.71 4.19 -3.40
C THR A 35 7.27 5.61 -3.36
N LYS A 36 8.59 5.74 -3.23
CA LYS A 36 9.28 7.03 -3.19
C LYS A 36 10.75 6.84 -3.51
N HIS A 37 11.29 7.67 -4.39
CA HIS A 37 12.73 7.75 -4.64
C HIS A 37 13.13 9.23 -4.81
N GLY A 38 14.11 9.66 -4.03
CA GLY A 38 14.67 11.00 -4.16
C GLY A 38 15.45 11.20 -5.46
N PRO A 39 15.79 12.44 -5.81
CA PRO A 39 16.60 12.74 -6.99
C PRO A 39 17.93 11.98 -6.96
N LYS A 40 18.34 11.47 -8.13
CA LYS A 40 19.58 10.71 -8.29
C LYS A 40 20.14 10.91 -9.70
N ALA A 41 21.17 11.75 -9.81
CA ALA A 41 21.70 12.23 -11.08
C ALA A 41 22.30 11.13 -11.95
N ASP A 42 22.97 10.13 -11.35
CA ASP A 42 23.62 9.01 -12.05
C ASP A 42 22.65 8.08 -12.78
N ILE A 43 21.36 8.15 -12.45
CA ILE A 43 20.29 7.42 -13.15
C ILE A 43 19.30 8.36 -13.86
N ASP A 44 19.63 9.66 -13.96
CA ASP A 44 18.80 10.69 -14.58
C ASP A 44 17.38 10.78 -13.97
N TRP A 45 17.27 10.55 -12.65
CA TRP A 45 16.03 10.68 -11.91
C TRP A 45 16.01 11.99 -11.11
N THR A 46 15.03 12.84 -11.36
CA THR A 46 14.90 14.17 -10.72
C THR A 46 13.72 14.27 -9.74
N GLY A 47 12.84 13.25 -9.74
CA GLY A 47 11.66 13.22 -8.87
C GLY A 47 11.98 12.91 -7.42
N ASN A 48 11.01 13.20 -6.54
CA ASN A 48 11.02 12.79 -5.12
C ASN A 48 9.72 12.07 -4.76
N TRP A 49 9.27 11.20 -5.67
CA TRP A 49 8.04 10.41 -5.63
C TRP A 49 8.28 9.00 -6.18
N GLY A 50 7.24 8.25 -6.44
CA GLY A 50 7.33 6.90 -7.03
C GLY A 50 8.08 6.92 -8.36
N MET A 51 9.21 6.18 -8.42
CA MET A 51 10.13 6.18 -9.58
C MET A 51 9.37 5.79 -10.85
N ALA A 52 9.65 6.50 -11.93
CA ALA A 52 9.01 6.43 -13.24
C ALA A 52 7.58 6.97 -13.35
N ALA A 53 6.94 7.45 -12.29
CA ALA A 53 5.77 8.30 -12.44
C ALA A 53 6.15 9.67 -13.03
N SER A 54 5.31 10.23 -13.90
CA SER A 54 5.61 11.49 -14.60
C SER A 54 5.57 12.73 -13.68
N ALA A 55 4.85 12.62 -12.57
CA ALA A 55 4.71 13.65 -11.54
C ALA A 55 4.35 12.99 -10.20
N GLU A 56 4.54 13.71 -9.10
CA GLU A 56 4.12 13.27 -7.76
C GLU A 56 2.64 12.86 -7.72
N SER A 57 1.77 13.67 -8.33
CA SER A 57 0.32 13.39 -8.40
C SER A 57 -0.05 12.14 -9.21
N LYS A 58 0.92 11.52 -9.88
CA LYS A 58 0.75 10.34 -10.74
C LYS A 58 1.33 9.06 -10.12
N ASP A 59 2.10 9.16 -9.03
CA ASP A 59 2.52 7.97 -8.32
C ASP A 59 1.36 7.29 -7.59
N TYR A 60 1.52 6.02 -7.23
CA TYR A 60 0.43 5.26 -6.63
C TYR A 60 0.03 5.78 -5.24
N VAL A 61 0.95 6.40 -4.50
CA VAL A 61 0.70 6.97 -3.17
C VAL A 61 -0.33 8.09 -3.27
N HIS A 62 -0.10 9.05 -4.17
CA HIS A 62 -0.97 10.21 -4.34
C HIS A 62 -2.28 9.85 -5.06
N VAL A 63 -2.24 8.92 -6.04
CA VAL A 63 -3.46 8.39 -6.68
C VAL A 63 -4.34 7.66 -5.67
N PHE A 64 -3.77 6.78 -4.84
CA PHE A 64 -4.49 6.10 -3.76
C PHE A 64 -5.06 7.08 -2.73
N THR A 65 -4.24 8.03 -2.26
CA THR A 65 -4.66 9.04 -1.28
C THR A 65 -5.82 9.88 -1.79
N LYS A 66 -5.77 10.29 -3.07
CA LYS A 66 -6.87 11.02 -3.71
C LYS A 66 -8.16 10.19 -3.78
N ALA A 67 -8.06 8.93 -4.19
CA ALA A 67 -9.22 8.02 -4.26
C ALA A 67 -9.82 7.76 -2.86
N LEU A 68 -8.96 7.58 -1.86
CA LEU A 68 -9.38 7.42 -0.47
C LEU A 68 -10.08 8.68 0.05
N ALA A 69 -9.52 9.86 -0.21
CA ALA A 69 -10.12 11.14 0.18
C ALA A 69 -11.50 11.35 -0.45
N GLN A 70 -11.66 11.01 -1.73
CA GLN A 70 -12.96 11.06 -2.41
C GLN A 70 -13.98 10.10 -1.78
N LYS A 71 -13.53 8.88 -1.44
CA LYS A 71 -14.40 7.86 -0.85
C LYS A 71 -14.87 8.25 0.56
N GLN A 72 -13.98 8.82 1.40
CA GLN A 72 -14.29 9.13 2.80
C GLN A 72 -14.72 10.60 3.04
N GLY A 73 -14.67 11.46 2.03
CA GLY A 73 -15.05 12.87 2.11
C GLY A 73 -14.03 13.77 2.84
N SER A 74 -12.83 13.27 3.13
CA SER A 74 -11.78 14.03 3.81
C SER A 74 -10.40 13.54 3.38
N THR A 75 -9.43 14.46 3.24
CA THR A 75 -8.06 14.13 2.86
C THR A 75 -7.26 13.71 4.10
N PRO A 76 -6.63 12.51 4.11
CA PRO A 76 -5.77 12.09 5.19
C PRO A 76 -4.43 12.83 5.16
N GLU A 77 -3.80 12.97 6.32
CA GLU A 77 -2.38 13.25 6.42
C GLU A 77 -1.60 12.01 5.99
N ILE A 78 -0.54 12.15 5.20
CA ILE A 78 0.28 11.03 4.75
C ILE A 78 1.72 11.15 5.23
N HIS A 79 2.33 10.03 5.60
CA HIS A 79 3.77 9.89 5.79
C HIS A 79 4.29 8.80 4.85
N VAL A 80 5.30 9.14 4.04
CA VAL A 80 5.84 8.26 2.99
C VAL A 80 7.32 8.03 3.24
N LYS A 81 7.71 6.78 3.47
CA LYS A 81 9.10 6.41 3.73
C LYS A 81 9.58 5.29 2.82
N ASN A 82 10.70 5.54 2.16
CA ASN A 82 11.45 4.49 1.48
C ASN A 82 12.23 3.67 2.50
N ILE A 83 12.02 2.36 2.51
CA ILE A 83 12.68 1.39 3.40
C ILE A 83 13.39 0.28 2.60
N ALA A 84 13.91 0.61 1.42
CA ALA A 84 14.68 -0.34 0.61
C ALA A 84 15.95 -0.85 1.33
N ASP A 85 16.44 -0.14 2.34
CA ASP A 85 17.52 -0.60 3.21
C ASP A 85 17.06 -1.79 4.09
N PHE A 86 15.81 -1.77 4.58
CA PHE A 86 15.20 -2.93 5.24
C PHE A 86 15.14 -4.12 4.28
N GLU A 87 14.66 -3.95 3.06
CA GLU A 87 14.54 -5.05 2.11
C GLU A 87 15.90 -5.73 1.85
N ARG A 88 16.98 -4.95 1.74
CA ARG A 88 18.34 -5.45 1.46
C ARG A 88 19.00 -6.12 2.67
N ALA A 89 18.64 -5.71 3.89
CA ALA A 89 19.26 -6.15 5.14
C ALA A 89 18.24 -6.23 6.28
N HIS A 90 17.18 -7.06 6.11
CA HIS A 90 16.06 -7.12 7.03
C HIS A 90 16.39 -7.78 8.38
N ARG A 91 17.40 -8.67 8.42
CA ARG A 91 17.80 -9.34 9.66
C ARG A 91 18.43 -8.36 10.64
N GLY A 92 17.91 -8.32 11.87
CA GLY A 92 18.41 -7.44 12.91
C GLY A 92 18.22 -5.94 12.63
N TYR A 93 17.25 -5.58 11.81
CA TYR A 93 16.99 -4.19 11.48
C TYR A 93 16.53 -3.37 12.70
N ASP A 94 17.16 -2.24 12.94
CA ASP A 94 16.87 -1.35 14.06
C ASP A 94 15.62 -0.50 13.76
N PHE A 95 14.45 -1.06 14.08
CA PHE A 95 13.18 -0.37 13.88
C PHE A 95 13.05 0.90 14.72
N ALA A 96 13.53 0.87 15.97
CA ALA A 96 13.36 1.96 16.89
C ALA A 96 14.04 3.25 16.41
N HIS A 97 15.24 3.12 15.88
CA HIS A 97 15.99 4.24 15.33
C HIS A 97 15.55 4.59 13.91
N LYS A 98 15.55 3.58 13.00
CA LYS A 98 15.34 3.84 11.58
C LYS A 98 13.90 4.17 11.19
N LEU A 99 12.92 3.72 11.99
CA LEU A 99 11.49 3.96 11.75
C LEU A 99 10.83 4.87 12.80
N LYS A 100 11.63 5.56 13.61
CA LYS A 100 11.11 6.41 14.69
C LYS A 100 10.00 7.36 14.21
N GLU A 101 10.23 8.09 13.12
CA GLU A 101 9.23 9.02 12.55
C GLU A 101 7.95 8.29 12.10
N ALA A 102 8.08 7.12 11.48
CA ALA A 102 6.95 6.32 11.04
C ALA A 102 6.13 5.77 12.24
N ILE A 103 6.81 5.38 13.32
CA ILE A 103 6.19 4.92 14.57
C ILE A 103 5.47 6.10 15.25
N ASP A 104 6.15 7.25 15.38
CA ASP A 104 5.62 8.45 16.04
C ASP A 104 4.46 9.08 15.25
N PHE A 105 4.38 8.83 13.95
CA PHE A 105 3.27 9.28 13.09
C PHE A 105 1.92 8.72 13.53
N LYS A 106 1.88 7.52 14.12
CA LYS A 106 0.67 6.88 14.67
C LYS A 106 -0.44 6.75 13.63
N ALA A 107 -0.14 6.16 12.47
CA ALA A 107 -1.08 5.98 11.37
C ALA A 107 -2.34 5.17 11.75
N ASP A 108 -3.46 5.46 11.09
CA ASP A 108 -4.71 4.69 11.17
C ASP A 108 -4.73 3.59 10.09
N LEU A 109 -4.06 3.84 8.97
CA LEU A 109 -3.83 2.92 7.88
C LEU A 109 -2.33 2.83 7.58
N ILE A 110 -1.79 1.62 7.52
CA ILE A 110 -0.41 1.34 7.13
C ILE A 110 -0.43 0.56 5.82
N VAL A 111 0.18 1.13 4.77
CA VAL A 111 0.38 0.48 3.47
C VAL A 111 1.82 0.02 3.37
N LEU A 112 2.04 -1.30 3.32
CA LEU A 112 3.36 -1.89 3.10
C LEU A 112 3.50 -2.37 1.66
N ALA A 113 4.48 -1.83 0.95
CA ALA A 113 4.71 -2.03 -0.47
C ALA A 113 6.19 -2.35 -0.75
N ILE A 114 6.63 -3.54 -0.38
CA ILE A 114 8.02 -4.01 -0.43
C ILE A 114 8.12 -5.38 -1.11
N GLY A 115 9.36 -5.88 -1.24
CA GLY A 115 9.70 -7.22 -1.73
C GLY A 115 10.66 -7.16 -2.92
N GLU A 116 10.63 -6.09 -3.70
CA GLU A 116 11.40 -5.96 -4.93
C GLU A 116 12.92 -5.98 -4.70
N ASN A 117 13.41 -5.35 -3.62
CA ASN A 117 14.84 -5.30 -3.29
C ASN A 117 15.29 -6.40 -2.31
N VAL A 118 14.39 -7.24 -1.84
CA VAL A 118 14.76 -8.42 -1.03
C VAL A 118 15.66 -9.32 -1.89
N PRO A 119 16.82 -9.80 -1.39
CA PRO A 119 17.64 -10.78 -2.09
C PRO A 119 16.86 -12.06 -2.44
N GLY A 120 17.35 -12.82 -3.42
CA GLY A 120 16.73 -14.09 -3.79
C GLY A 120 16.68 -15.06 -2.59
N LEU A 121 15.49 -15.60 -2.31
CA LEU A 121 15.31 -16.58 -1.24
C LEU A 121 15.64 -17.97 -1.77
N ARG A 122 16.61 -18.64 -1.15
CA ARG A 122 17.18 -19.91 -1.64
C ARG A 122 16.49 -21.15 -1.08
N ASN A 123 15.83 -21.02 0.07
CA ASN A 123 15.22 -22.13 0.78
C ASN A 123 14.03 -21.69 1.67
N ALA A 124 13.39 -22.66 2.32
CA ALA A 124 12.26 -22.42 3.19
C ALA A 124 12.61 -21.58 4.44
N ASP A 125 13.82 -21.73 4.97
CA ASP A 125 14.24 -21.00 6.17
C ASP A 125 14.41 -19.51 5.87
N GLU A 126 14.99 -19.16 4.72
CA GLU A 126 15.10 -17.77 4.30
C GLU A 126 13.73 -17.12 4.06
N LYS A 127 12.77 -17.89 3.51
CA LYS A 127 11.39 -17.43 3.37
C LYS A 127 10.73 -17.21 4.74
N ALA A 128 10.87 -18.14 5.65
CA ALA A 128 10.33 -18.04 7.02
C ALA A 128 10.96 -16.86 7.78
N GLN A 129 12.28 -16.65 7.61
CA GLN A 129 12.98 -15.51 8.20
C GLN A 129 12.46 -14.18 7.66
N LEU A 130 12.30 -14.04 6.33
CA LEU A 130 11.72 -12.84 5.73
C LEU A 130 10.31 -12.58 6.28
N GLN A 131 9.47 -13.62 6.36
CA GLN A 131 8.13 -13.50 6.94
C GLN A 131 8.17 -13.02 8.39
N ALA A 132 9.08 -13.56 9.21
CA ALA A 132 9.24 -13.16 10.60
C ALA A 132 9.69 -11.69 10.72
N ASP A 133 10.69 -11.27 9.91
CA ASP A 133 11.22 -9.91 9.96
C ASP A 133 10.20 -8.87 9.44
N VAL A 134 9.42 -9.20 8.41
CA VAL A 134 8.31 -8.33 7.94
C VAL A 134 7.20 -8.27 8.99
N THR A 135 6.91 -9.37 9.69
CA THR A 135 5.95 -9.36 10.80
C THR A 135 6.43 -8.46 11.93
N ALA A 136 7.72 -8.52 12.26
CA ALA A 136 8.34 -7.65 13.27
C ALA A 136 8.29 -6.17 12.86
N LEU A 137 8.59 -5.85 11.59
CA LEU A 137 8.43 -4.51 11.02
C LEU A 137 7.01 -3.98 11.23
N LEU A 138 5.99 -4.76 10.82
CA LEU A 138 4.59 -4.36 10.95
C LEU A 138 4.20 -4.12 12.42
N LYS A 139 4.60 -5.00 13.33
CA LYS A 139 4.37 -4.85 14.78
C LYS A 139 5.05 -3.60 15.34
N ALA A 140 6.27 -3.29 14.89
CA ALA A 140 7.00 -2.11 15.33
C ALA A 140 6.25 -0.82 14.94
N VAL A 141 5.80 -0.71 13.68
CA VAL A 141 5.08 0.49 13.21
C VAL A 141 3.64 0.58 13.72
N GLN A 142 3.04 -0.52 14.17
CA GLN A 142 1.78 -0.50 14.91
C GLN A 142 1.93 0.23 16.26
N GLY A 143 3.10 0.12 16.91
CA GLY A 143 3.38 0.79 18.18
C GLY A 143 2.37 0.44 19.29
N GLY A 144 1.95 -0.83 19.38
CA GLY A 144 0.95 -1.31 20.34
C GLY A 144 -0.50 -0.94 20.02
N ARG A 145 -0.74 -0.24 18.90
CA ARG A 145 -2.09 0.10 18.41
C ARG A 145 -2.59 -0.94 17.40
N GLN A 146 -3.82 -0.78 16.94
CA GLN A 146 -4.42 -1.67 15.93
C GLN A 146 -4.88 -0.88 14.69
N PRO A 147 -3.95 -0.28 13.93
CA PRO A 147 -4.29 0.34 12.66
C PRO A 147 -4.73 -0.72 11.65
N THR A 148 -5.48 -0.32 10.63
CA THR A 148 -5.66 -1.16 9.46
C THR A 148 -4.32 -1.34 8.75
N ILE A 149 -3.97 -2.56 8.38
CA ILE A 149 -2.73 -2.88 7.66
C ILE A 149 -3.09 -3.42 6.29
N LEU A 150 -2.49 -2.83 5.25
CA LEU A 150 -2.65 -3.22 3.86
C LEU A 150 -1.26 -3.58 3.29
N VAL A 151 -1.07 -4.83 2.89
CA VAL A 151 0.20 -5.33 2.33
C VAL A 151 -0.03 -5.75 0.88
N ARG A 152 0.80 -5.28 -0.06
CA ARG A 152 0.76 -5.76 -1.43
C ARG A 152 1.82 -6.82 -1.72
N SER A 153 1.58 -7.69 -2.69
CA SER A 153 2.60 -8.52 -3.32
C SER A 153 3.57 -7.67 -4.16
N CYS A 154 4.68 -8.26 -4.60
CA CYS A 154 5.64 -7.58 -5.48
C CYS A 154 5.01 -7.18 -6.82
N PHE A 155 5.41 -6.03 -7.37
CA PHE A 155 5.06 -5.66 -8.75
C PHE A 155 5.72 -6.62 -9.75
N TRP A 156 7.01 -6.92 -9.56
CA TRP A 156 7.69 -8.02 -10.27
C TRP A 156 7.52 -9.29 -9.44
N ALA A 157 6.48 -10.06 -9.76
CA ALA A 157 6.05 -11.22 -9.00
C ALA A 157 7.20 -12.18 -8.66
N ASN A 158 7.29 -12.55 -7.39
CA ASN A 158 8.21 -13.57 -6.89
C ASN A 158 7.51 -14.44 -5.86
N LYS A 159 7.19 -15.66 -6.24
CA LYS A 159 6.37 -16.57 -5.41
C LYS A 159 6.83 -16.68 -3.97
N ALA A 160 8.13 -16.87 -3.72
CA ALA A 160 8.65 -17.06 -2.37
C ALA A 160 8.53 -15.80 -1.52
N LYS A 161 8.81 -14.62 -2.11
CA LYS A 161 8.67 -13.33 -1.44
C LYS A 161 7.20 -12.98 -1.19
N ASP A 162 6.35 -13.19 -2.19
CA ASP A 162 4.91 -12.91 -2.10
C ASP A 162 4.23 -13.78 -1.04
N GLU A 163 4.63 -15.06 -0.94
CA GLU A 163 4.17 -15.96 0.13
C GLU A 163 4.63 -15.48 1.53
N ALA A 164 5.87 -15.00 1.66
CA ALA A 164 6.37 -14.46 2.92
C ALA A 164 5.63 -13.17 3.33
N LEU A 165 5.38 -12.26 2.38
CA LEU A 165 4.60 -11.04 2.60
C LEU A 165 3.15 -11.34 2.98
N LEU A 166 2.50 -12.30 2.30
CA LEU A 166 1.16 -12.77 2.64
C LEU A 166 1.13 -13.40 4.05
N GLY A 167 2.14 -14.20 4.39
CA GLY A 167 2.26 -14.80 5.73
C GLY A 167 2.40 -13.75 6.83
N ALA A 168 3.25 -12.75 6.61
CA ALA A 168 3.42 -11.62 7.53
C ALA A 168 2.14 -10.78 7.67
N CYS A 169 1.44 -10.53 6.55
CA CYS A 169 0.16 -9.85 6.53
C CYS A 169 -0.88 -10.57 7.39
N LYS A 170 -1.03 -11.89 7.23
CA LYS A 170 -1.93 -12.72 8.03
C LYS A 170 -1.57 -12.71 9.52
N ALA A 171 -0.29 -12.71 9.87
CA ALA A 171 0.19 -12.71 11.24
C ALA A 171 -0.18 -11.44 12.03
N VAL A 172 -0.58 -10.37 11.35
CA VAL A 172 -1.03 -9.11 11.94
C VAL A 172 -2.50 -8.79 11.61
N ASN A 173 -3.27 -9.77 11.13
CA ASN A 173 -4.66 -9.61 10.68
C ASN A 173 -4.81 -8.51 9.62
N GLY A 174 -3.83 -8.38 8.73
CA GLY A 174 -3.83 -7.38 7.66
C GLY A 174 -4.65 -7.81 6.44
N ILE A 175 -4.89 -6.86 5.57
CA ILE A 175 -5.53 -7.01 4.27
C ILE A 175 -4.44 -7.20 3.22
N HIS A 176 -4.55 -8.21 2.38
CA HIS A 176 -3.58 -8.45 1.31
C HIS A 176 -4.13 -8.00 -0.05
N ALA A 177 -3.35 -7.21 -0.77
CA ALA A 177 -3.60 -6.82 -2.15
C ALA A 177 -2.66 -7.59 -3.08
N ASP A 178 -3.18 -8.56 -3.80
CA ASP A 178 -2.40 -9.27 -4.81
C ASP A 178 -2.31 -8.44 -6.10
N ILE A 179 -1.10 -8.00 -6.42
CA ILE A 179 -0.77 -7.27 -7.66
C ILE A 179 0.20 -8.07 -8.55
N SER A 180 0.43 -9.34 -8.28
CA SER A 180 1.44 -10.19 -8.94
C SER A 180 1.26 -10.34 -10.45
N THR A 181 0.10 -9.99 -10.98
CA THR A 181 -0.17 -10.00 -12.42
C THR A 181 0.22 -8.70 -13.13
N LEU A 182 0.31 -7.58 -12.41
CA LEU A 182 0.55 -6.26 -13.02
C LEU A 182 1.90 -6.19 -13.75
N GLY A 183 2.96 -6.72 -13.16
CA GLY A 183 4.28 -6.73 -13.77
C GLY A 183 4.41 -7.59 -15.05
N LYS A 184 3.39 -8.36 -15.42
CA LYS A 184 3.33 -9.09 -16.68
C LYS A 184 2.87 -8.22 -17.84
N ASP A 185 2.12 -7.17 -17.57
CA ASP A 185 1.62 -6.23 -18.57
C ASP A 185 2.68 -5.16 -18.87
N GLN A 186 3.29 -5.28 -20.06
CA GLN A 186 4.35 -4.37 -20.50
C GLN A 186 3.89 -2.92 -20.68
N SER A 187 2.59 -2.70 -20.88
CA SER A 187 2.01 -1.35 -21.01
C SER A 187 1.99 -0.57 -19.70
N LEU A 188 2.20 -1.23 -18.56
CA LEU A 188 2.22 -0.61 -17.23
C LEU A 188 3.60 -0.07 -16.81
N TYR A 189 4.62 -0.30 -17.63
CA TYR A 189 5.98 0.16 -17.36
C TYR A 189 6.21 1.58 -17.86
N GLY A 190 7.10 2.31 -17.20
CA GLY A 190 7.47 3.67 -17.61
C GLY A 190 7.96 3.75 -19.05
N ARG A 191 8.75 2.76 -19.51
CA ARG A 191 9.24 2.67 -20.90
C ARG A 191 8.14 2.58 -21.97
N ALA A 192 6.94 2.17 -21.60
CA ALA A 192 5.81 2.14 -22.53
C ALA A 192 5.12 3.50 -22.69
N GLU A 193 5.41 4.45 -21.79
CA GLU A 193 4.75 5.75 -21.75
C GLU A 193 5.67 6.90 -22.20
N ARG A 194 6.98 6.78 -21.96
CA ARG A 194 7.97 7.77 -22.33
C ARG A 194 9.39 7.21 -22.38
N GLU A 195 10.31 7.97 -22.96
CA GLU A 195 11.73 7.65 -22.99
C GLU A 195 12.41 7.95 -21.65
N PHE A 196 13.37 7.11 -21.29
CA PHE A 196 14.23 7.28 -20.13
C PHE A 196 15.67 6.97 -20.54
N LYS A 197 16.64 7.72 -20.06
CA LYS A 197 18.07 7.43 -20.28
C LYS A 197 18.54 6.20 -19.52
N ASN A 198 17.92 5.91 -18.35
CA ASN A 198 18.29 4.79 -17.50
C ASN A 198 17.24 3.67 -17.60
N ALA A 199 17.68 2.48 -18.04
CA ALA A 199 16.79 1.32 -18.17
C ALA A 199 16.19 0.85 -16.84
N GLY A 200 16.89 1.03 -15.73
CA GLY A 200 16.37 0.71 -14.39
C GLY A 200 15.16 1.59 -14.04
N VAL A 201 15.25 2.90 -14.30
CA VAL A 201 14.10 3.82 -14.14
C VAL A 201 12.96 3.43 -15.08
N ALA A 202 13.27 3.23 -16.37
CA ALA A 202 12.31 2.86 -17.41
C ALA A 202 11.50 1.59 -17.08
N ASN A 203 12.09 0.67 -16.32
CA ASN A 203 11.48 -0.58 -15.91
C ASN A 203 10.57 -0.47 -14.67
N HIS A 204 10.49 0.68 -14.02
CA HIS A 204 9.50 0.89 -12.96
C HIS A 204 8.09 1.09 -13.54
N PRO A 205 7.03 0.94 -12.74
CA PRO A 205 5.66 1.28 -13.18
C PRO A 205 5.58 2.72 -13.65
N GLY A 206 5.05 2.96 -14.85
CA GLY A 206 4.69 4.29 -15.34
C GLY A 206 3.37 4.79 -14.72
N ASP A 207 2.82 5.88 -15.22
CA ASP A 207 1.58 6.45 -14.69
C ASP A 207 0.43 5.45 -14.68
N LYS A 208 0.29 4.63 -15.74
CA LYS A 208 -0.71 3.56 -15.80
C LYS A 208 -0.44 2.47 -14.79
N GLY A 209 0.81 2.06 -14.64
CA GLY A 209 1.21 1.06 -13.64
C GLY A 209 0.98 1.53 -12.22
N MET A 210 1.30 2.78 -11.92
CA MET A 210 1.03 3.42 -10.62
C MET A 210 -0.47 3.49 -10.33
N ALA A 211 -1.28 3.88 -11.32
CA ALA A 211 -2.73 3.90 -11.18
C ALA A 211 -3.30 2.49 -10.94
N ALA A 212 -2.79 1.47 -11.64
CA ALA A 212 -3.20 0.09 -11.44
C ALA A 212 -2.86 -0.45 -10.04
N ILE A 213 -1.69 -0.08 -9.49
CA ILE A 213 -1.31 -0.40 -8.10
C ILE A 213 -2.28 0.25 -7.11
N ALA A 214 -2.55 1.57 -7.27
CA ALA A 214 -3.48 2.30 -6.41
C ALA A 214 -4.88 1.69 -6.44
N ASP A 215 -5.38 1.32 -7.62
CA ASP A 215 -6.70 0.71 -7.82
C ASP A 215 -6.80 -0.66 -7.13
N ALA A 216 -5.76 -1.49 -7.24
CA ALA A 216 -5.70 -2.78 -6.56
C ALA A 216 -5.70 -2.63 -5.03
N LEU A 217 -4.97 -1.66 -4.48
CA LEU A 217 -4.96 -1.34 -3.06
C LEU A 217 -6.34 -0.86 -2.59
N MET A 218 -7.00 0.05 -3.34
CA MET A 218 -8.35 0.52 -3.03
C MET A 218 -9.39 -0.60 -3.07
N LYS A 219 -9.29 -1.52 -4.04
CA LYS A 219 -10.18 -2.69 -4.13
C LYS A 219 -9.97 -3.66 -2.97
N ALA A 220 -8.74 -3.88 -2.53
CA ALA A 220 -8.45 -4.72 -1.38
C ALA A 220 -9.00 -4.12 -0.08
N LEU A 221 -8.86 -2.80 0.11
CA LEU A 221 -9.34 -2.07 1.28
C LEU A 221 -10.88 -2.01 1.35
N ALA A 222 -11.59 -2.26 0.26
CA ALA A 222 -13.05 -2.20 0.20
C ALA A 222 -13.74 -3.55 0.52
N LYS A 223 -12.98 -4.63 0.67
CA LYS A 223 -13.48 -5.98 1.02
C LYS A 223 -13.66 -6.13 2.52
#